data_d24a10a37a3eea55961f88cbfd5c0d35
#
_entry.id   d24a10a37a3eea55961f88cbfd5c0d35
#
_cell.length_a   1.000
_cell.length_b   1.000
_cell.length_c   1.000
_cell.angle_alpha   90.00
_cell.angle_beta   90.00
_cell.angle_gamma   90.00
#
_symmetry.space_group_name_H-M   'P 1'
#
loop_
_entity.id
_entity.type
_entity.pdbx_description
1 polymer ?
#
loop_
_entity_poly.entity_id
_entity_poly.type
_entity_poly.pdbx_seq_one_letter_code
_entity_poly.pdbx_strand_id
1 'polypeptide(L)'
;MKLRYKILNGAIALTLVTISTLAVTLAYTKSCEPPIISAIKNPMQAVIYRCYGGPEVLEQAVIEIPEPLAHQILVRVKAAAVNPVDWHYMRGSPYIMRLMTGIGVPNDQGIGTDFAGIVEKVGSDVTKFKIGDAVFGGGGGPFAEYVLANASKSVAHKPTDVSFEQSAAMPIAALTALQALRDKGQLEPGQKVLINGASGGVGTYAVQIAKSFGAEVHGVSSGRNIEMVTLLGADHMFNYKTESYIESEEQYDLIVDMISNHSISDNLKVLKKQGRMVIVGGGKGNWIGPLMPSIKAVIMNNFVDQELQQFVAQFNSKDLESLAELMRQG
;
A
#
# COMPACT_ATOMS: atom_id res chain seq x y z
N MET A 1 37.09 -31.24 21.35
CA MET A 1 36.90 -29.77 21.26
C MET A 1 37.22 -29.21 19.90
N LYS A 2 38.43 -29.43 19.29
CA LYS A 2 38.83 -28.89 17.99
C LYS A 2 37.91 -29.27 16.81
N LEU A 3 37.34 -30.48 16.78
CA LEU A 3 36.43 -30.93 15.69
C LEU A 3 35.11 -30.18 15.72
N ARG A 4 34.50 -29.95 16.89
CA ARG A 4 33.25 -29.19 17.06
C ARG A 4 33.40 -27.73 16.59
N TYR A 5 34.55 -27.09 16.88
CA TYR A 5 34.85 -25.75 16.39
C TYR A 5 35.00 -25.71 14.87
N LYS A 6 35.63 -26.71 14.25
CA LYS A 6 35.74 -26.77 12.77
C LYS A 6 34.36 -26.95 12.12
N ILE A 7 33.48 -27.79 12.67
CA ILE A 7 32.12 -27.99 12.17
C ILE A 7 31.30 -26.70 12.33
N LEU A 8 31.36 -26.05 13.49
CA LEU A 8 30.67 -24.79 13.74
C LEU A 8 31.15 -23.67 12.81
N ASN A 9 32.46 -23.52 12.64
CA ASN A 9 33.03 -22.52 11.72
C ASN A 9 32.64 -22.81 10.25
N GLY A 10 32.63 -24.09 9.86
CA GLY A 10 32.17 -24.51 8.53
C GLY A 10 30.69 -24.20 8.31
N ALA A 11 29.83 -24.46 9.29
CA ALA A 11 28.41 -24.12 9.23
C ALA A 11 28.18 -22.60 9.15
N ILE A 12 28.88 -21.80 9.96
CA ILE A 12 28.83 -20.34 9.92
C ILE A 12 29.30 -19.82 8.55
N ALA A 13 30.41 -20.32 8.01
CA ALA A 13 30.90 -19.93 6.70
C ALA A 13 29.90 -20.24 5.60
N LEU A 14 29.30 -21.44 5.62
CA LEU A 14 28.27 -21.83 4.65
C LEU A 14 27.03 -20.91 4.73
N THR A 15 26.57 -20.62 5.95
CA THR A 15 25.44 -19.70 6.17
C THR A 15 25.75 -18.29 5.63
N LEU A 16 26.94 -17.76 5.89
CA LEU A 16 27.35 -16.44 5.38
C LEU A 16 27.42 -16.42 3.85
N VAL A 17 27.96 -17.46 3.22
CA VAL A 17 28.00 -17.59 1.76
C VAL A 17 26.57 -17.63 1.20
N THR A 18 25.68 -18.42 1.79
CA THR A 18 24.28 -18.51 1.34
C THR A 18 23.56 -17.16 1.45
N ILE A 19 23.70 -16.46 2.58
CA ILE A 19 23.11 -15.12 2.79
C ILE A 19 23.69 -14.12 1.77
N SER A 20 25.00 -14.13 1.56
CA SER A 20 25.63 -13.21 0.61
C SER A 20 25.18 -13.49 -0.83
N THR A 21 25.10 -14.76 -1.22
CA THR A 21 24.62 -15.16 -2.55
C THR A 21 23.17 -14.71 -2.76
N LEU A 22 22.29 -14.96 -1.77
CA LEU A 22 20.90 -14.50 -1.82
C LEU A 22 20.81 -12.97 -1.94
N ALA A 23 21.61 -12.26 -1.15
CA ALA A 23 21.67 -10.81 -1.20
C ALA A 23 22.08 -10.30 -2.58
N VAL A 24 23.16 -10.82 -3.15
CA VAL A 24 23.62 -10.44 -4.49
C VAL A 24 22.54 -10.76 -5.54
N THR A 25 21.91 -11.93 -5.46
CA THR A 25 20.84 -12.34 -6.38
C THR A 25 19.65 -11.41 -6.32
N LEU A 26 19.19 -11.03 -5.12
CA LEU A 26 18.07 -10.12 -4.93
C LEU A 26 18.40 -8.68 -5.36
N ALA A 27 19.64 -8.22 -5.17
CA ALA A 27 20.06 -6.89 -5.60
C ALA A 27 20.33 -6.80 -7.11
N TYR A 28 20.58 -7.94 -7.75
CA TYR A 28 20.90 -7.98 -9.17
C TYR A 28 19.73 -7.40 -9.99
N THR A 29 20.06 -6.51 -10.91
CA THR A 29 19.11 -5.94 -11.88
C THR A 29 19.69 -6.15 -13.27
N LYS A 30 18.95 -6.85 -14.12
CA LYS A 30 19.31 -7.02 -15.53
C LYS A 30 19.06 -5.71 -16.27
N SER A 31 19.89 -5.39 -17.23
CA SER A 31 19.66 -4.25 -18.13
C SER A 31 18.31 -4.38 -18.85
N CYS A 32 17.67 -3.25 -19.13
CA CYS A 32 16.47 -3.23 -19.96
C CYS A 32 16.78 -3.82 -21.35
N GLU A 33 16.07 -4.86 -21.72
CA GLU A 33 16.11 -5.39 -23.08
C GLU A 33 15.18 -4.59 -23.98
N PRO A 34 15.58 -4.32 -25.24
CA PRO A 34 14.69 -3.68 -26.19
C PRO A 34 13.44 -4.54 -26.44
N PRO A 35 12.30 -3.91 -26.81
CA PRO A 35 11.08 -4.65 -27.08
C PRO A 35 11.26 -5.66 -28.20
N ILE A 36 10.70 -6.84 -28.03
CA ILE A 36 10.52 -7.78 -29.15
C ILE A 36 9.38 -7.22 -30.00
N ILE A 37 9.71 -6.79 -31.22
CA ILE A 37 8.72 -6.28 -32.16
C ILE A 37 7.96 -7.49 -32.71
N SER A 38 6.77 -7.73 -32.21
CA SER A 38 5.80 -8.70 -32.76
C SER A 38 4.61 -7.96 -33.34
N ALA A 39 3.92 -8.58 -34.28
CA ALA A 39 2.66 -8.01 -34.81
C ALA A 39 1.60 -8.00 -33.71
N ILE A 40 1.13 -6.82 -33.33
CA ILE A 40 0.09 -6.61 -32.32
C ILE A 40 -1.27 -6.59 -33.03
N LYS A 41 -2.16 -7.50 -32.66
CA LYS A 41 -3.49 -7.60 -33.31
C LYS A 41 -4.47 -6.54 -32.81
N ASN A 42 -4.56 -6.39 -31.50
CA ASN A 42 -5.46 -5.44 -30.83
C ASN A 42 -4.61 -4.48 -30.00
N PRO A 43 -4.13 -3.36 -30.56
CA PRO A 43 -3.21 -2.47 -29.87
C PRO A 43 -3.90 -1.60 -28.81
N MET A 44 -3.20 -1.32 -27.73
CA MET A 44 -3.51 -0.27 -26.76
C MET A 44 -2.24 0.49 -26.36
N GLN A 45 -2.42 1.74 -25.92
CA GLN A 45 -1.36 2.52 -25.31
C GLN A 45 -1.22 2.16 -23.83
N ALA A 46 0.02 2.04 -23.35
CA ALA A 46 0.33 1.79 -21.96
C ALA A 46 1.64 2.46 -21.57
N VAL A 47 1.79 2.76 -20.27
CA VAL A 47 3.08 3.03 -19.65
C VAL A 47 3.58 1.74 -19.03
N ILE A 48 4.78 1.33 -19.38
CA ILE A 48 5.38 0.07 -18.92
C ILE A 48 6.82 0.28 -18.45
N TYR A 49 7.37 -0.72 -17.77
CA TYR A 49 8.78 -0.80 -17.40
C TYR A 49 9.30 -2.23 -17.62
N ARG A 50 10.48 -2.38 -18.24
CA ARG A 50 11.03 -3.70 -18.61
C ARG A 50 12.14 -4.18 -17.65
N CYS A 51 12.67 -3.29 -16.85
CA CYS A 51 13.68 -3.57 -15.85
C CYS A 51 13.42 -2.71 -14.60
N TYR A 52 14.02 -3.09 -13.48
CA TYR A 52 13.94 -2.28 -12.26
C TYR A 52 14.82 -1.04 -12.36
N GLY A 53 14.29 0.11 -11.96
CA GLY A 53 15.02 1.38 -11.98
C GLY A 53 14.23 2.55 -11.39
N GLY A 54 14.71 3.76 -11.63
CA GLY A 54 13.98 4.99 -11.36
C GLY A 54 12.97 5.33 -12.46
N PRO A 55 12.44 6.56 -12.49
CA PRO A 55 11.48 6.99 -13.54
C PRO A 55 12.00 6.87 -14.97
N GLU A 56 13.30 6.82 -15.16
CA GLU A 56 13.96 6.65 -16.46
C GLU A 56 13.69 5.31 -17.15
N VAL A 57 13.17 4.31 -16.42
CA VAL A 57 12.80 3.00 -17.00
C VAL A 57 11.38 2.96 -17.52
N LEU A 58 10.61 4.04 -17.29
CA LEU A 58 9.23 4.14 -17.79
C LEU A 58 9.24 4.49 -19.27
N GLU A 59 8.46 3.76 -20.04
CA GLU A 59 8.28 4.03 -21.46
C GLU A 59 6.79 3.98 -21.87
N GLN A 60 6.41 4.81 -22.80
CA GLN A 60 5.14 4.65 -23.50
C GLN A 60 5.30 3.57 -24.56
N ALA A 61 4.42 2.59 -24.54
CA ALA A 61 4.47 1.46 -25.47
C ALA A 61 3.09 1.15 -26.01
N VAL A 62 3.08 0.58 -27.20
CA VAL A 62 1.90 -0.07 -27.78
C VAL A 62 2.00 -1.55 -27.42
N ILE A 63 1.00 -2.05 -26.71
CA ILE A 63 0.93 -3.46 -26.30
C ILE A 63 -0.42 -4.06 -26.72
N GLU A 64 -0.55 -5.36 -26.64
CA GLU A 64 -1.81 -6.04 -26.97
C GLU A 64 -2.82 -5.87 -25.84
N ILE A 65 -4.10 -5.59 -26.18
CA ILE A 65 -5.20 -5.61 -25.22
C ILE A 65 -5.34 -7.03 -24.69
N PRO A 66 -5.21 -7.25 -23.36
CA PRO A 66 -5.27 -8.60 -22.80
C PRO A 66 -6.69 -9.15 -22.81
N GLU A 67 -6.82 -10.48 -22.91
CA GLU A 67 -8.10 -11.16 -22.78
C GLU A 67 -8.33 -11.59 -21.31
N PRO A 68 -9.54 -11.39 -20.76
CA PRO A 68 -9.83 -11.75 -19.39
C PRO A 68 -9.91 -13.27 -19.20
N LEU A 69 -9.28 -13.77 -18.15
CA LEU A 69 -9.48 -15.13 -17.66
C LEU A 69 -10.90 -15.30 -17.10
N ALA A 70 -11.33 -16.55 -16.87
CA ALA A 70 -12.68 -16.88 -16.43
C ALA A 70 -13.20 -16.04 -15.23
N HIS A 71 -12.33 -15.69 -14.28
CA HIS A 71 -12.65 -14.92 -13.08
C HIS A 71 -12.32 -13.42 -13.16
N GLN A 72 -11.91 -12.94 -14.33
CA GLN A 72 -11.47 -11.55 -14.52
C GLN A 72 -12.46 -10.75 -15.37
N ILE A 73 -12.36 -9.45 -15.24
CA ILE A 73 -12.97 -8.46 -16.15
C ILE A 73 -11.88 -7.66 -16.84
N LEU A 74 -12.14 -7.26 -18.05
CA LEU A 74 -11.38 -6.25 -18.78
C LEU A 74 -12.09 -4.90 -18.60
N VAL A 75 -11.38 -3.91 -18.11
CA VAL A 75 -11.90 -2.57 -17.86
C VAL A 75 -11.22 -1.57 -18.76
N ARG A 76 -12.01 -0.76 -19.47
CA ARG A 76 -11.53 0.43 -20.16
C ARG A 76 -11.33 1.53 -19.12
N VAL A 77 -10.08 1.90 -18.89
CA VAL A 77 -9.68 2.85 -17.84
C VAL A 77 -10.17 4.26 -18.21
N LYS A 78 -10.74 4.95 -17.24
CA LYS A 78 -11.14 6.35 -17.32
C LYS A 78 -10.27 7.25 -16.47
N ALA A 79 -9.80 6.73 -15.33
CA ALA A 79 -8.86 7.37 -14.44
C ALA A 79 -8.01 6.32 -13.74
N ALA A 80 -6.78 6.65 -13.43
CA ALA A 80 -5.87 5.87 -12.61
C ALA A 80 -5.13 6.79 -11.64
N ALA A 81 -4.77 6.27 -10.46
CA ALA A 81 -4.07 7.05 -9.45
C ALA A 81 -2.65 6.54 -9.21
N VAL A 82 -1.74 7.47 -8.91
CA VAL A 82 -0.35 7.17 -8.56
C VAL A 82 -0.23 6.95 -7.05
N ASN A 83 0.39 5.85 -6.68
CA ASN A 83 0.58 5.45 -5.28
C ASN A 83 2.06 5.16 -4.95
N PRO A 84 2.47 5.26 -3.68
CA PRO A 84 3.82 4.86 -3.28
C PRO A 84 4.18 3.42 -3.65
N VAL A 85 3.22 2.51 -3.68
CA VAL A 85 3.43 1.11 -4.06
C VAL A 85 3.90 0.96 -5.51
N ASP A 86 3.50 1.86 -6.41
CA ASP A 86 3.86 1.81 -7.83
C ASP A 86 5.37 1.99 -8.03
N TRP A 87 5.98 2.94 -7.30
CA TRP A 87 7.43 3.13 -7.38
C TRP A 87 8.20 2.02 -6.66
N HIS A 88 7.60 1.36 -5.64
CA HIS A 88 8.18 0.17 -5.03
C HIS A 88 8.28 -0.98 -6.04
N TYR A 89 7.23 -1.21 -6.83
CA TYR A 89 7.24 -2.20 -7.92
C TYR A 89 8.25 -1.82 -9.00
N MET A 90 8.21 -0.58 -9.49
CA MET A 90 9.13 -0.09 -10.52
C MET A 90 10.60 -0.23 -10.12
N ARG A 91 10.94 0.03 -8.86
CA ARG A 91 12.30 -0.11 -8.33
C ARG A 91 12.66 -1.52 -7.89
N GLY A 92 11.66 -2.39 -7.72
CA GLY A 92 11.84 -3.69 -7.07
C GLY A 92 12.46 -3.53 -5.69
N SER A 93 11.95 -2.59 -4.88
CA SER A 93 12.50 -2.21 -3.58
C SER A 93 11.37 -2.13 -2.52
N PRO A 94 11.59 -2.70 -1.32
CA PRO A 94 12.80 -3.40 -0.85
C PRO A 94 13.07 -4.70 -1.63
N TYR A 95 14.34 -5.08 -1.75
CA TYR A 95 14.75 -6.20 -2.61
C TYR A 95 14.08 -7.54 -2.29
N ILE A 96 13.60 -7.74 -1.07
CA ILE A 96 12.82 -8.93 -0.70
C ILE A 96 11.54 -9.08 -1.53
N MET A 97 10.96 -7.96 -2.00
CA MET A 97 9.77 -7.99 -2.87
C MET A 97 10.04 -8.71 -4.20
N ARG A 98 11.29 -8.73 -4.66
CA ARG A 98 11.69 -9.39 -5.92
C ARG A 98 11.47 -10.89 -5.92
N LEU A 99 11.33 -11.51 -4.76
CA LEU A 99 10.89 -12.91 -4.66
C LEU A 99 9.47 -13.10 -5.22
N MET A 100 8.65 -12.06 -5.21
CA MET A 100 7.27 -12.07 -5.73
C MET A 100 7.16 -11.33 -7.08
N THR A 101 7.90 -10.25 -7.24
CA THR A 101 7.78 -9.35 -8.40
C THR A 101 8.74 -9.69 -9.53
N GLY A 102 9.69 -10.62 -9.32
CA GLY A 102 10.67 -11.06 -10.31
C GLY A 102 12.12 -10.78 -9.89
N ILE A 103 12.99 -11.77 -10.06
CA ILE A 103 14.43 -11.64 -9.77
C ILE A 103 15.14 -11.14 -11.02
N GLY A 104 15.86 -10.02 -10.86
CA GLY A 104 16.60 -9.39 -11.95
C GLY A 104 15.75 -8.52 -12.88
N VAL A 105 14.55 -8.96 -13.23
CA VAL A 105 13.57 -8.23 -14.05
C VAL A 105 12.17 -8.39 -13.46
N PRO A 106 11.25 -7.44 -13.68
CA PRO A 106 9.87 -7.59 -13.25
C PRO A 106 9.15 -8.71 -14.02
N ASN A 107 8.32 -9.47 -13.30
CA ASN A 107 7.43 -10.49 -13.92
C ASN A 107 6.29 -9.83 -14.70
N ASP A 108 5.81 -8.68 -14.22
CA ASP A 108 4.78 -7.85 -14.85
C ASP A 108 5.41 -6.52 -15.23
N GLN A 109 5.16 -6.08 -16.45
CA GLN A 109 5.69 -4.84 -17.01
C GLN A 109 4.71 -3.66 -16.91
N GLY A 110 3.46 -3.92 -16.55
CA GLY A 110 2.46 -2.88 -16.32
C GLY A 110 2.74 -2.11 -15.03
N ILE A 111 2.53 -0.81 -15.03
CA ILE A 111 2.67 0.05 -13.86
C ILE A 111 1.32 0.63 -13.43
N GLY A 112 1.22 0.94 -12.14
CA GLY A 112 0.02 1.42 -11.48
C GLY A 112 -0.70 0.31 -10.72
N THR A 113 -1.58 0.74 -9.82
CA THR A 113 -2.35 -0.17 -8.95
C THR A 113 -3.83 0.16 -9.00
N ASP A 114 -4.19 1.42 -8.89
CA ASP A 114 -5.56 1.89 -8.72
C ASP A 114 -6.16 2.43 -10.01
N PHE A 115 -7.43 2.07 -10.25
CA PHE A 115 -8.17 2.53 -11.42
C PHE A 115 -9.65 2.74 -11.13
N ALA A 116 -10.31 3.49 -12.03
CA ALA A 116 -11.74 3.49 -12.25
C ALA A 116 -12.03 3.50 -13.75
N GLY A 117 -13.09 2.81 -14.17
CA GLY A 117 -13.39 2.68 -15.60
C GLY A 117 -14.70 1.95 -15.88
N ILE A 118 -14.85 1.52 -17.13
CA ILE A 118 -16.05 0.83 -17.63
C ILE A 118 -15.68 -0.59 -18.02
N VAL A 119 -16.46 -1.56 -17.58
CA VAL A 119 -16.29 -2.98 -17.95
C VAL A 119 -16.52 -3.14 -19.46
N GLU A 120 -15.52 -3.67 -20.17
CA GLU A 120 -15.54 -3.90 -21.62
C GLU A 120 -15.77 -5.38 -21.96
N LYS A 121 -15.19 -6.30 -21.17
CA LYS A 121 -15.39 -7.74 -21.28
C LYS A 121 -15.46 -8.38 -19.90
N VAL A 122 -16.15 -9.52 -19.82
CA VAL A 122 -16.26 -10.35 -18.60
C VAL A 122 -15.83 -11.76 -18.89
N GLY A 123 -15.11 -12.38 -17.97
CA GLY A 123 -14.79 -13.81 -18.02
C GLY A 123 -15.99 -14.68 -17.70
N SER A 124 -15.93 -15.96 -18.09
CA SER A 124 -17.06 -16.90 -18.03
C SER A 124 -17.67 -17.10 -16.64
N ASP A 125 -16.88 -16.95 -15.59
CA ASP A 125 -17.30 -17.21 -14.19
C ASP A 125 -17.76 -15.92 -13.49
N VAL A 126 -17.70 -14.77 -14.19
CA VAL A 126 -18.09 -13.48 -13.63
C VAL A 126 -19.61 -13.30 -13.71
N THR A 127 -20.24 -13.24 -12.53
CA THR A 127 -21.70 -13.03 -12.42
C THR A 127 -22.06 -11.66 -11.82
N LYS A 128 -21.13 -11.03 -11.12
CA LYS A 128 -21.36 -9.78 -10.38
C LYS A 128 -21.35 -8.55 -11.28
N PHE A 129 -20.61 -8.59 -12.38
CA PHE A 129 -20.43 -7.46 -13.29
C PHE A 129 -20.88 -7.82 -14.70
N LYS A 130 -21.33 -6.80 -15.46
CA LYS A 130 -21.68 -6.89 -16.89
C LYS A 130 -20.99 -5.81 -17.68
N ILE A 131 -20.93 -5.98 -18.99
CA ILE A 131 -20.41 -4.97 -19.93
C ILE A 131 -21.19 -3.67 -19.74
N GLY A 132 -20.46 -2.55 -19.67
CA GLY A 132 -21.00 -1.21 -19.45
C GLY A 132 -21.05 -0.77 -17.99
N ASP A 133 -20.83 -1.67 -17.02
CA ASP A 133 -20.81 -1.29 -15.59
C ASP A 133 -19.64 -0.34 -15.31
N ALA A 134 -19.90 0.71 -14.54
CA ALA A 134 -18.87 1.59 -14.00
C ALA A 134 -18.29 0.95 -12.73
N VAL A 135 -16.96 0.78 -12.69
CA VAL A 135 -16.25 0.08 -11.63
C VAL A 135 -15.01 0.85 -11.19
N PHE A 136 -14.54 0.53 -9.99
CA PHE A 136 -13.25 1.01 -9.48
C PHE A 136 -12.60 -0.10 -8.64
N GLY A 137 -11.27 -0.01 -8.48
CA GLY A 137 -10.55 -1.01 -7.71
C GLY A 137 -9.06 -1.06 -8.04
N GLY A 138 -8.46 -2.24 -7.87
CA GLY A 138 -7.06 -2.52 -8.17
C GLY A 138 -6.86 -3.54 -9.26
N GLY A 139 -5.82 -3.31 -10.07
CA GLY A 139 -5.40 -4.21 -11.14
C GLY A 139 -3.91 -4.08 -11.43
N GLY A 140 -3.38 -4.97 -12.23
CA GLY A 140 -1.99 -4.90 -12.68
C GLY A 140 -1.85 -3.96 -13.88
N GLY A 141 -1.15 -2.82 -13.71
CA GLY A 141 -0.79 -1.94 -14.80
C GLY A 141 -1.90 -1.02 -15.35
N PRO A 142 -2.72 -0.35 -14.51
CA PRO A 142 -3.79 0.53 -14.98
C PRO A 142 -3.32 1.84 -15.63
N PHE A 143 -2.02 2.12 -15.73
CA PHE A 143 -1.54 3.24 -16.56
C PHE A 143 -1.54 2.86 -18.04
N ALA A 144 -2.67 2.34 -18.48
CA ALA A 144 -2.97 1.85 -19.82
C ALA A 144 -4.43 2.16 -20.20
N GLU A 145 -4.78 2.00 -21.47
CA GLU A 145 -6.18 2.19 -21.90
C GLU A 145 -7.11 1.11 -21.36
N TYR A 146 -6.59 -0.10 -21.12
CA TYR A 146 -7.32 -1.23 -20.55
C TYR A 146 -6.52 -1.93 -19.46
N VAL A 147 -7.23 -2.45 -18.45
CA VAL A 147 -6.65 -3.23 -17.36
C VAL A 147 -7.47 -4.47 -17.07
N LEU A 148 -6.79 -5.58 -16.72
CA LEU A 148 -7.43 -6.76 -16.17
C LEU A 148 -7.55 -6.62 -14.64
N ALA A 149 -8.71 -7.02 -14.12
CA ALA A 149 -8.93 -7.04 -12.68
C ALA A 149 -9.69 -8.31 -12.25
N ASN A 150 -9.39 -8.80 -11.04
CA ASN A 150 -10.10 -9.93 -10.47
C ASN A 150 -11.47 -9.49 -9.96
N ALA A 151 -12.55 -9.96 -10.60
CA ALA A 151 -13.92 -9.55 -10.33
C ALA A 151 -14.37 -9.82 -8.88
N SER A 152 -13.84 -10.85 -8.23
CA SER A 152 -14.26 -11.24 -6.86
C SER A 152 -13.39 -10.68 -5.76
N LYS A 153 -12.20 -10.13 -6.10
CA LYS A 153 -11.21 -9.73 -5.08
C LYS A 153 -10.89 -8.25 -5.07
N SER A 154 -10.79 -7.60 -6.23
CA SER A 154 -10.16 -6.28 -6.30
C SER A 154 -11.03 -5.19 -6.94
N VAL A 155 -12.32 -5.43 -7.12
CA VAL A 155 -13.21 -4.51 -7.84
C VAL A 155 -14.56 -4.37 -7.12
N ALA A 156 -15.10 -3.14 -7.14
CA ALA A 156 -16.47 -2.82 -6.75
C ALA A 156 -17.15 -1.90 -7.78
N HIS A 157 -18.49 -1.82 -7.72
CA HIS A 157 -19.23 -0.85 -8.51
C HIS A 157 -18.92 0.57 -8.06
N LYS A 158 -18.64 1.44 -9.01
CA LYS A 158 -18.44 2.87 -8.76
C LYS A 158 -19.76 3.53 -8.36
N PRO A 159 -19.80 4.33 -7.27
CA PRO A 159 -20.97 5.14 -6.97
C PRO A 159 -21.32 6.09 -8.13
N THR A 160 -22.62 6.29 -8.38
CA THR A 160 -23.10 7.06 -9.53
C THR A 160 -22.76 8.54 -9.45
N ASP A 161 -22.75 9.08 -8.25
CA ASP A 161 -22.56 10.49 -7.90
C ASP A 161 -21.10 10.88 -7.66
N VAL A 162 -20.17 9.90 -7.75
CA VAL A 162 -18.73 10.12 -7.61
C VAL A 162 -18.05 10.05 -8.97
N SER A 163 -17.10 10.94 -9.27
CA SER A 163 -16.37 10.92 -10.53
C SER A 163 -15.43 9.71 -10.68
N PHE A 164 -14.94 9.43 -11.89
CA PHE A 164 -13.95 8.38 -12.09
C PHE A 164 -12.63 8.72 -11.42
N GLU A 165 -12.24 10.00 -11.43
CA GLU A 165 -11.02 10.49 -10.80
C GLU A 165 -11.05 10.31 -9.26
N GLN A 166 -12.16 10.70 -8.63
CA GLN A 166 -12.37 10.49 -7.20
C GLN A 166 -12.36 9.00 -6.85
N SER A 167 -13.04 8.17 -7.67
CA SER A 167 -13.10 6.73 -7.45
C SER A 167 -11.75 6.05 -7.67
N ALA A 168 -10.95 6.50 -8.63
CA ALA A 168 -9.61 5.96 -8.87
C ALA A 168 -8.60 6.34 -7.79
N ALA A 169 -8.76 7.48 -7.13
CA ALA A 169 -7.85 7.93 -6.07
C ALA A 169 -8.01 7.16 -4.75
N MET A 170 -9.07 6.36 -4.61
CA MET A 170 -9.47 5.80 -3.32
C MET A 170 -8.88 4.40 -3.02
N PRO A 171 -8.80 3.42 -3.95
CA PRO A 171 -8.72 2.02 -3.59
C PRO A 171 -7.62 1.67 -2.58
N ILE A 172 -6.35 1.70 -2.96
CA ILE A 172 -5.29 1.22 -2.04
C ILE A 172 -5.12 2.12 -0.83
N ALA A 173 -5.30 3.44 -0.98
CA ALA A 173 -5.13 4.39 0.10
C ALA A 173 -6.23 4.24 1.17
N ALA A 174 -7.50 4.19 0.76
CA ALA A 174 -8.62 4.04 1.69
C ALA A 174 -8.73 2.62 2.26
N LEU A 175 -8.40 1.57 1.47
CA LEU A 175 -8.28 0.20 2.00
C LEU A 175 -7.23 0.12 3.09
N THR A 176 -6.08 0.76 2.90
CA THR A 176 -5.02 0.81 3.91
C THR A 176 -5.52 1.51 5.18
N ALA A 177 -6.19 2.64 5.05
CA ALA A 177 -6.76 3.37 6.17
C ALA A 177 -7.83 2.55 6.91
N LEU A 178 -8.80 1.98 6.18
CA LEU A 178 -9.88 1.18 6.75
C LEU A 178 -9.35 -0.04 7.51
N GLN A 179 -8.47 -0.82 6.89
CA GLN A 179 -7.90 -2.01 7.51
C GLN A 179 -6.97 -1.68 8.68
N ALA A 180 -6.24 -0.54 8.62
CA ALA A 180 -5.43 -0.07 9.74
C ALA A 180 -6.30 0.30 10.95
N LEU A 181 -7.42 0.97 10.75
CA LEU A 181 -8.30 1.43 11.82
C LEU A 181 -9.20 0.30 12.35
N ARG A 182 -9.89 -0.42 11.44
CA ARG A 182 -10.90 -1.44 11.79
C ARG A 182 -10.25 -2.77 12.20
N ASP A 183 -9.39 -3.33 11.34
CA ASP A 183 -8.95 -4.73 11.50
C ASP A 183 -7.73 -4.83 12.43
N LYS A 184 -6.80 -3.89 12.33
CA LYS A 184 -5.58 -3.87 13.10
C LYS A 184 -5.67 -3.01 14.35
N GLY A 185 -6.21 -1.82 14.20
CA GLY A 185 -6.41 -0.87 15.28
C GLY A 185 -7.60 -1.21 16.17
N GLN A 186 -8.61 -1.91 15.64
CA GLN A 186 -9.87 -2.23 16.34
C GLN A 186 -10.44 -0.98 17.01
N LEU A 187 -10.47 0.13 16.24
CA LEU A 187 -10.91 1.43 16.75
C LEU A 187 -12.40 1.41 17.08
N GLU A 188 -12.74 1.82 18.30
CA GLU A 188 -14.10 1.87 18.80
C GLU A 188 -14.59 3.32 18.97
N PRO A 189 -15.91 3.57 18.94
CA PRO A 189 -16.46 4.89 19.19
C PRO A 189 -16.01 5.47 20.54
N GLY A 190 -15.67 6.76 20.56
CA GLY A 190 -15.20 7.48 21.74
C GLY A 190 -13.72 7.26 22.09
N GLN A 191 -13.02 6.39 21.38
CA GLN A 191 -11.56 6.25 21.53
C GLN A 191 -10.82 7.40 20.85
N LYS A 192 -9.60 7.68 21.31
CA LYS A 192 -8.70 8.70 20.78
C LYS A 192 -7.65 8.07 19.90
N VAL A 193 -7.58 8.50 18.64
CA VAL A 193 -6.60 8.01 17.66
C VAL A 193 -5.65 9.12 17.21
N LEU A 194 -4.35 8.80 17.18
CA LEU A 194 -3.33 9.63 16.52
C LEU A 194 -3.04 9.09 15.12
N ILE A 195 -3.11 9.98 14.12
CA ILE A 195 -2.79 9.68 12.72
C ILE A 195 -1.50 10.43 12.35
N ASN A 196 -0.36 9.75 12.40
CA ASN A 196 0.93 10.33 12.00
C ASN A 196 1.09 10.27 10.48
N GLY A 197 1.09 11.44 9.84
CA GLY A 197 1.04 11.60 8.38
C GLY A 197 -0.38 11.87 7.85
N ALA A 198 -1.22 12.55 8.64
CA ALA A 198 -2.63 12.80 8.40
C ALA A 198 -2.95 13.51 7.06
N SER A 199 -2.01 14.25 6.48
CA SER A 199 -2.18 14.95 5.19
C SER A 199 -1.74 14.13 3.96
N GLY A 200 -1.28 12.89 4.16
CA GLY A 200 -0.91 11.98 3.07
C GLY A 200 -2.11 11.27 2.45
N GLY A 201 -1.91 10.53 1.35
CA GLY A 201 -2.97 9.78 0.68
C GLY A 201 -3.77 8.88 1.63
N VAL A 202 -3.09 7.99 2.37
CA VAL A 202 -3.73 7.15 3.40
C VAL A 202 -4.27 7.98 4.56
N GLY A 203 -3.53 9.02 4.99
CA GLY A 203 -3.86 9.83 6.15
C GLY A 203 -5.18 10.58 6.04
N THR A 204 -5.46 11.15 4.88
CA THR A 204 -6.71 11.89 4.63
C THR A 204 -7.93 10.98 4.70
N TYR A 205 -7.84 9.75 4.20
CA TYR A 205 -8.89 8.75 4.39
C TYR A 205 -8.96 8.24 5.83
N ALA A 206 -7.82 8.05 6.50
CA ALA A 206 -7.80 7.61 7.89
C ALA A 206 -8.51 8.59 8.83
N VAL A 207 -8.33 9.91 8.63
CA VAL A 207 -9.05 10.94 9.40
C VAL A 207 -10.55 10.80 9.23
N GLN A 208 -11.05 10.75 7.99
CA GLN A 208 -12.48 10.68 7.69
C GLN A 208 -13.10 9.37 8.18
N ILE A 209 -12.45 8.23 7.94
CA ILE A 209 -12.93 6.92 8.39
C ILE A 209 -12.94 6.83 9.92
N ALA A 210 -11.90 7.33 10.61
CA ALA A 210 -11.90 7.36 12.08
C ALA A 210 -13.01 8.23 12.65
N LYS A 211 -13.31 9.38 12.02
CA LYS A 211 -14.46 10.21 12.39
C LYS A 211 -15.78 9.49 12.17
N SER A 212 -15.94 8.77 11.06
CA SER A 212 -17.17 7.98 10.81
C SER A 212 -17.36 6.85 11.82
N PHE A 213 -16.29 6.36 12.45
CA PHE A 213 -16.32 5.41 13.56
C PHE A 213 -16.62 6.07 14.92
N GLY A 214 -16.76 7.39 14.98
CA GLY A 214 -17.06 8.13 16.21
C GLY A 214 -15.85 8.34 17.13
N ALA A 215 -14.64 8.30 16.60
CA ALA A 215 -13.40 8.52 17.34
C ALA A 215 -13.07 10.02 17.51
N GLU A 216 -12.29 10.36 18.54
CA GLU A 216 -11.55 11.61 18.64
C GLU A 216 -10.25 11.48 17.83
N VAL A 217 -10.06 12.34 16.82
CA VAL A 217 -8.99 12.22 15.84
C VAL A 217 -7.97 13.33 16.00
N HIS A 218 -6.75 12.95 16.36
CA HIS A 218 -5.59 13.84 16.35
C HIS A 218 -4.71 13.54 15.13
N GLY A 219 -4.31 14.58 14.42
CA GLY A 219 -3.51 14.45 13.20
C GLY A 219 -2.12 15.09 13.33
N VAL A 220 -1.13 14.52 12.65
CA VAL A 220 0.22 15.10 12.52
C VAL A 220 0.48 15.45 11.07
N SER A 221 0.79 16.72 10.79
CA SER A 221 1.14 17.18 9.44
C SER A 221 2.07 18.41 9.48
N SER A 222 2.44 18.94 8.32
CA SER A 222 3.07 20.26 8.24
C SER A 222 2.03 21.36 8.41
N GLY A 223 2.45 22.55 8.92
CA GLY A 223 1.58 23.67 9.16
C GLY A 223 0.67 24.07 7.98
N ARG A 224 1.18 23.97 6.75
CA ARG A 224 0.42 24.30 5.52
C ARG A 224 -0.80 23.38 5.27
N ASN A 225 -0.84 22.19 5.88
CA ASN A 225 -1.88 21.21 5.66
C ASN A 225 -2.85 21.07 6.85
N ILE A 226 -2.65 21.82 7.93
CA ILE A 226 -3.48 21.74 9.14
C ILE A 226 -4.93 22.05 8.81
N GLU A 227 -5.18 23.17 8.15
CA GLU A 227 -6.53 23.60 7.79
C GLU A 227 -7.28 22.51 6.98
N MET A 228 -6.62 21.97 5.95
CA MET A 228 -7.20 20.88 5.14
C MET A 228 -7.56 19.66 5.99
N VAL A 229 -6.67 19.20 6.87
CA VAL A 229 -6.90 17.99 7.67
C VAL A 229 -7.96 18.25 8.75
N THR A 230 -8.03 19.46 9.31
CA THR A 230 -9.11 19.87 10.22
C THR A 230 -10.47 19.86 9.52
N LEU A 231 -10.56 20.36 8.30
CA LEU A 231 -11.78 20.32 7.49
C LEU A 231 -12.23 18.89 7.16
N LEU A 232 -11.29 17.93 7.06
CA LEU A 232 -11.58 16.50 6.91
C LEU A 232 -12.08 15.84 8.20
N GLY A 233 -12.07 16.56 9.33
CA GLY A 233 -12.65 16.10 10.59
C GLY A 233 -11.65 15.83 11.72
N ALA A 234 -10.37 16.21 11.60
CA ALA A 234 -9.46 16.10 12.73
C ALA A 234 -9.84 17.08 13.85
N ASP A 235 -9.92 16.60 15.08
CA ASP A 235 -10.30 17.40 16.26
C ASP A 235 -9.09 18.20 16.78
N HIS A 236 -7.88 17.68 16.62
CA HIS A 236 -6.62 18.34 16.99
C HIS A 236 -5.51 18.05 15.99
N MET A 237 -4.62 19.05 15.80
CA MET A 237 -3.54 18.94 14.82
C MET A 237 -2.19 19.35 15.41
N PHE A 238 -1.18 18.48 15.25
CA PHE A 238 0.22 18.79 15.54
C PHE A 238 0.97 19.20 14.26
N ASN A 239 1.64 20.34 14.34
CA ASN A 239 2.60 20.75 13.31
C ASN A 239 3.99 20.18 13.66
N TYR A 240 4.39 19.09 13.00
CA TYR A 240 5.67 18.42 13.28
C TYR A 240 6.92 19.31 13.15
N LYS A 241 6.79 20.53 12.59
CA LYS A 241 7.91 21.49 12.47
C LYS A 241 8.10 22.34 13.72
N THR A 242 7.07 22.50 14.53
CA THR A 242 7.06 23.40 15.70
C THR A 242 6.77 22.70 17.00
N GLU A 243 6.18 21.51 16.94
CA GLU A 243 5.75 20.76 18.12
C GLU A 243 5.86 19.24 17.88
N SER A 244 5.99 18.49 18.97
CA SER A 244 6.09 17.02 18.91
C SER A 244 4.96 16.40 19.70
N TYR A 245 4.17 15.54 19.06
CA TYR A 245 3.12 14.80 19.75
C TYR A 245 3.67 13.84 20.83
N ILE A 246 4.93 13.40 20.71
CA ILE A 246 5.60 12.56 21.71
C ILE A 246 5.83 13.30 23.04
N GLU A 247 5.89 14.63 23.02
CA GLU A 247 6.09 15.49 24.19
C GLU A 247 4.77 16.01 24.76
N SER A 248 3.63 15.67 24.14
CA SER A 248 2.32 16.06 24.63
C SER A 248 1.90 15.21 25.84
N GLU A 249 0.98 15.74 26.64
CA GLU A 249 0.34 15.01 27.75
C GLU A 249 -0.78 14.07 27.28
N GLU A 250 -1.05 14.02 25.97
CA GLU A 250 -2.09 13.19 25.38
C GLU A 250 -1.79 11.70 25.47
N GLN A 251 -2.85 10.91 25.66
CA GLN A 251 -2.77 9.45 25.70
C GLN A 251 -3.74 8.86 24.68
N TYR A 252 -3.24 8.04 23.76
CA TYR A 252 -3.97 7.47 22.64
C TYR A 252 -4.38 6.02 22.86
N ASP A 253 -5.58 5.66 22.43
CA ASP A 253 -6.04 4.28 22.34
C ASP A 253 -5.40 3.59 21.12
N LEU A 254 -5.23 4.36 20.03
CA LEU A 254 -4.64 3.89 18.78
C LEU A 254 -3.66 4.94 18.22
N ILE A 255 -2.52 4.46 17.72
CA ILE A 255 -1.61 5.24 16.87
C ILE A 255 -1.54 4.55 15.50
N VAL A 256 -1.88 5.27 14.43
CA VAL A 256 -1.67 4.84 13.05
C VAL A 256 -0.49 5.62 12.49
N ASP A 257 0.63 4.92 12.29
CA ASP A 257 1.90 5.56 11.89
C ASP A 257 2.27 5.25 10.43
N MET A 258 2.15 6.24 9.57
CA MET A 258 2.48 6.15 8.14
C MET A 258 3.87 6.68 7.82
N ILE A 259 4.56 7.31 8.79
CA ILE A 259 5.82 8.03 8.57
C ILE A 259 7.01 7.32 9.19
N SER A 260 6.82 6.70 10.36
CA SER A 260 7.86 6.00 11.13
C SER A 260 9.08 6.90 11.44
N ASN A 261 8.84 8.17 11.78
CA ASN A 261 9.87 9.15 12.09
C ASN A 261 10.28 9.17 13.59
N HIS A 262 9.49 8.54 14.45
CA HIS A 262 9.81 8.33 15.87
C HIS A 262 10.06 6.85 16.16
N SER A 263 10.81 6.57 17.23
CA SER A 263 11.01 5.18 17.67
C SER A 263 9.72 4.59 18.24
N ILE A 264 9.60 3.27 18.23
CA ILE A 264 8.47 2.59 18.90
C ILE A 264 8.45 2.98 20.40
N SER A 265 9.61 3.01 21.06
CA SER A 265 9.70 3.40 22.46
C SER A 265 9.21 4.82 22.75
N ASP A 266 9.36 5.75 21.82
CA ASP A 266 8.81 7.10 21.95
C ASP A 266 7.30 7.09 21.79
N ASN A 267 6.77 6.37 20.80
CA ASN A 267 5.34 6.22 20.61
C ASN A 267 4.64 5.58 21.82
N LEU A 268 5.31 4.63 22.50
CA LEU A 268 4.78 4.00 23.72
C LEU A 268 4.57 4.99 24.88
N LYS A 269 5.26 6.14 24.91
CA LYS A 269 5.07 7.15 25.97
C LYS A 269 3.68 7.79 25.92
N VAL A 270 3.14 7.95 24.71
CA VAL A 270 1.84 8.57 24.47
C VAL A 270 0.74 7.54 24.10
N LEU A 271 1.07 6.26 24.11
CA LEU A 271 0.12 5.18 23.88
C LEU A 271 -0.36 4.62 25.23
N LYS A 272 -1.67 4.53 25.42
CA LYS A 272 -2.28 3.93 26.62
C LYS A 272 -1.75 2.50 26.85
N LYS A 273 -1.79 2.05 28.10
CA LYS A 273 -1.26 0.75 28.50
C LYS A 273 -1.83 -0.45 27.74
N GLN A 274 -3.08 -0.36 27.26
CA GLN A 274 -3.75 -1.36 26.42
C GLN A 274 -3.98 -0.84 25.01
N GLY A 275 -3.27 0.22 24.63
CA GLY A 275 -3.38 0.85 23.32
C GLY A 275 -2.72 0.03 22.22
N ARG A 276 -3.07 0.34 20.98
CA ARG A 276 -2.53 -0.29 19.78
C ARG A 276 -1.73 0.69 18.93
N MET A 277 -0.67 0.20 18.35
CA MET A 277 0.09 0.93 17.35
C MET A 277 0.11 0.14 16.05
N VAL A 278 -0.43 0.73 14.99
CA VAL A 278 -0.44 0.15 13.65
C VAL A 278 0.57 0.90 12.78
N ILE A 279 1.62 0.18 12.39
CA ILE A 279 2.69 0.71 11.56
C ILE A 279 2.34 0.41 10.10
N VAL A 280 2.05 1.46 9.34
CA VAL A 280 1.69 1.40 7.91
C VAL A 280 2.90 1.71 7.04
N GLY A 281 3.70 2.71 7.43
CA GLY A 281 4.93 3.10 6.74
C GLY A 281 6.11 2.23 7.12
N GLY A 282 7.01 2.01 6.17
CA GLY A 282 8.26 1.28 6.39
C GLY A 282 9.46 2.20 6.66
N GLY A 283 10.52 1.64 7.22
CA GLY A 283 11.83 2.31 7.33
C GLY A 283 12.46 2.53 5.95
N LYS A 284 13.50 3.36 5.91
CA LYS A 284 14.23 3.68 4.68
C LYS A 284 15.20 2.57 4.26
N GLY A 285 15.49 2.51 2.97
CA GLY A 285 16.51 1.62 2.38
C GLY A 285 15.91 0.47 1.56
N ASN A 286 16.81 -0.24 0.86
CA ASN A 286 16.41 -1.28 -0.10
C ASN A 286 16.48 -2.71 0.48
N TRP A 287 17.00 -2.88 1.69
CA TRP A 287 17.25 -4.18 2.30
C TRP A 287 16.32 -4.42 3.51
N ILE A 288 16.90 -4.43 4.68
CA ILE A 288 16.22 -4.74 5.95
C ILE A 288 15.48 -3.52 6.51
N GLY A 289 15.90 -2.29 6.14
CA GLY A 289 15.33 -1.05 6.68
C GLY A 289 13.80 -1.01 6.70
N PRO A 290 13.13 -1.32 5.58
CA PRO A 290 11.66 -1.36 5.53
C PRO A 290 11.02 -2.45 6.42
N LEU A 291 11.76 -3.50 6.77
CA LEU A 291 11.29 -4.59 7.63
C LEU A 291 11.60 -4.36 9.12
N MET A 292 12.51 -3.41 9.42
CA MET A 292 12.94 -3.17 10.80
C MET A 292 11.80 -2.80 11.76
N PRO A 293 10.80 -1.98 11.37
CA PRO A 293 9.66 -1.71 12.24
C PRO A 293 8.90 -3.00 12.60
N SER A 294 8.67 -3.91 11.62
CA SER A 294 8.03 -5.21 11.88
C SER A 294 8.82 -6.06 12.85
N ILE A 295 10.13 -6.20 12.63
CA ILE A 295 11.00 -7.02 13.48
C ILE A 295 11.01 -6.46 14.90
N LYS A 296 11.14 -5.15 15.06
CA LYS A 296 11.09 -4.48 16.35
C LYS A 296 9.74 -4.66 17.05
N ALA A 297 8.63 -4.50 16.33
CA ALA A 297 7.28 -4.69 16.87
C ALA A 297 7.08 -6.11 17.40
N VAL A 298 7.46 -7.14 16.63
CA VAL A 298 7.39 -8.55 17.06
C VAL A 298 8.22 -8.82 18.33
N ILE A 299 9.42 -8.26 18.41
CA ILE A 299 10.28 -8.43 19.58
C ILE A 299 9.66 -7.69 20.79
N MET A 300 9.25 -6.43 20.61
CA MET A 300 8.77 -5.58 21.70
C MET A 300 7.43 -6.05 22.26
N ASN A 301 6.55 -6.65 21.45
CA ASN A 301 5.29 -7.25 21.94
C ASN A 301 5.46 -8.28 23.07
N ASN A 302 6.68 -8.84 23.24
CA ASN A 302 6.96 -9.75 24.37
C ASN A 302 7.31 -9.02 25.68
N PHE A 303 7.48 -7.70 25.65
CA PHE A 303 7.99 -6.91 26.77
C PHE A 303 7.10 -5.73 27.14
N VAL A 304 6.04 -5.47 26.39
CA VAL A 304 5.10 -4.35 26.63
C VAL A 304 3.67 -4.86 26.68
N ASP A 305 2.79 -4.10 27.33
CA ASP A 305 1.36 -4.43 27.40
C ASP A 305 0.58 -3.96 26.18
N GLN A 306 1.15 -3.01 25.40
CA GLN A 306 0.59 -2.47 24.17
C GLN A 306 0.72 -3.47 23.02
N GLU A 307 -0.17 -3.37 22.05
CA GLU A 307 -0.16 -4.21 20.85
C GLU A 307 0.45 -3.46 19.66
N LEU A 308 1.58 -3.95 19.15
CA LEU A 308 2.31 -3.37 18.03
C LEU A 308 2.13 -4.24 16.79
N GLN A 309 1.55 -3.68 15.73
CA GLN A 309 1.29 -4.40 14.49
C GLN A 309 1.84 -3.65 13.28
N GLN A 310 2.42 -4.36 12.35
CA GLN A 310 2.64 -3.89 10.98
C GLN A 310 1.84 -4.76 10.02
N PHE A 311 1.31 -4.17 8.96
CA PHE A 311 0.57 -4.92 7.95
C PHE A 311 0.79 -4.32 6.56
N VAL A 312 0.42 -5.09 5.56
CA VAL A 312 0.29 -4.65 4.17
C VAL A 312 -1.18 -4.80 3.80
N ALA A 313 -1.77 -3.73 3.32
CA ALA A 313 -3.17 -3.72 2.90
C ALA A 313 -3.43 -4.74 1.78
N GLN A 314 -4.59 -5.33 1.81
CA GLN A 314 -5.01 -6.32 0.81
C GLN A 314 -6.27 -5.85 0.09
N PHE A 315 -6.29 -6.02 -1.22
CA PHE A 315 -7.51 -5.80 -1.97
C PHE A 315 -8.59 -6.80 -1.54
N ASN A 316 -9.78 -6.25 -1.28
CA ASN A 316 -10.94 -6.98 -0.85
C ASN A 316 -12.19 -6.27 -1.38
N SER A 317 -12.98 -6.95 -2.21
CA SER A 317 -14.19 -6.36 -2.82
C SER A 317 -15.22 -5.90 -1.78
N LYS A 318 -15.35 -6.60 -0.64
CA LYS A 318 -16.28 -6.19 0.43
C LYS A 318 -15.84 -4.87 1.08
N ASP A 319 -14.55 -4.71 1.29
CA ASP A 319 -14.01 -3.45 1.83
C ASP A 319 -14.18 -2.31 0.82
N LEU A 320 -13.97 -2.56 -0.48
CA LEU A 320 -14.25 -1.57 -1.53
C LEU A 320 -15.73 -1.18 -1.59
N GLU A 321 -16.65 -2.12 -1.39
CA GLU A 321 -18.09 -1.86 -1.29
C GLU A 321 -18.43 -1.01 -0.06
N SER A 322 -17.81 -1.31 1.09
CA SER A 322 -17.98 -0.51 2.32
C SER A 322 -17.46 0.91 2.12
N LEU A 323 -16.32 1.07 1.45
CA LEU A 323 -15.76 2.38 1.12
C LEU A 323 -16.63 3.12 0.11
N ALA A 324 -17.20 2.43 -0.89
CA ALA A 324 -18.16 3.02 -1.83
C ALA A 324 -19.41 3.56 -1.10
N GLU A 325 -19.85 2.88 -0.04
CA GLU A 325 -20.95 3.37 0.79
C GLU A 325 -20.58 4.62 1.60
N LEU A 326 -19.38 4.65 2.19
CA LEU A 326 -18.88 5.86 2.87
C LEU A 326 -18.76 7.04 1.89
N MET A 327 -18.30 6.82 0.67
CA MET A 327 -18.26 7.88 -0.35
C MET A 327 -19.62 8.47 -0.71
N ARG A 328 -20.72 7.69 -0.63
CA ARG A 328 -22.09 8.19 -0.86
C ARG A 328 -22.63 9.04 0.30
N GLN A 329 -22.07 8.83 1.48
CA GLN A 329 -22.48 9.56 2.68
C GLN A 329 -21.78 10.93 2.81
N GLY A 330 -20.71 11.17 2.04
CA GLY A 330 -19.92 12.41 1.98
C GLY A 330 -18.66 12.33 2.80
#